data_2efb8b908a1d74eb22d2c02bb71bdf16
#
_entry.id   2efb8b908a1d74eb22d2c02bb71bdf16
#
_cell.length_a   1.000
_cell.length_b   1.000
_cell.length_c   1.000
_cell.angle_alpha   90.00
_cell.angle_beta   90.00
_cell.angle_gamma   90.00
#
_symmetry.space_group_name_H-M   'P 1'
#
loop_
_entity.id
_entity.type
_entity.pdbx_description
1 polymer ?
#
loop_
_entity_poly.entity_id
_entity_poly.type
_entity_poly.pdbx_seq_one_letter_code
_entity_poly.pdbx_strand_id
1 'polypeptide(L)'
;MFEMFLKLQNADGSFPRKFRDDFTIVDKSGGSTPSATLPLVLGYKYFKDKRYLASARKTAEYLEKELISKADYFSSTLDANCEDKEASLYAATATYYLSLITKGEEHKHYADLTKKAAYFALSWYYLWDVPFAPGQMLGDIGMKTRGWGNVSVENNHIDVFVFEFADVLRWLSKEYKENRLSDFAEVISTSMRQLLPHEGHMCGIAKVGYYPEVVQHTNWDYGKNGKGYYNDIFAPGWTVASLWELYTPGRAETFLKK
;
A
#
# COMPACT_ATOMS: atom_id res chain seq x y z
N MET A 1 -16.64 -0.81 16.46
CA MET A 1 -15.69 -1.22 15.40
C MET A 1 -14.68 -2.25 15.89
N PHE A 2 -13.82 -1.98 16.88
CA PHE A 2 -12.75 -2.92 17.32
C PHE A 2 -13.25 -4.29 17.82
N GLU A 3 -14.36 -4.34 18.58
CA GLU A 3 -14.95 -5.61 18.98
C GLU A 3 -15.43 -6.47 17.80
N MET A 4 -15.76 -5.81 16.68
CA MET A 4 -16.11 -6.51 15.45
C MET A 4 -14.91 -7.25 14.84
N PHE A 5 -13.72 -6.65 14.85
CA PHE A 5 -12.50 -7.36 14.41
C PHE A 5 -12.28 -8.64 15.21
N LEU A 6 -12.43 -8.58 16.56
CA LEU A 6 -12.26 -9.78 17.39
C LEU A 6 -13.28 -10.89 17.09
N LYS A 7 -14.51 -10.51 16.66
CA LYS A 7 -15.56 -11.47 16.28
C LYS A 7 -15.38 -12.07 14.90
N LEU A 8 -14.80 -11.29 13.96
CA LEU A 8 -14.68 -11.69 12.57
C LEU A 8 -13.40 -12.46 12.26
N GLN A 9 -12.42 -12.43 13.17
CA GLN A 9 -11.17 -13.14 12.98
C GLN A 9 -11.38 -14.66 12.99
N ASN A 10 -10.92 -15.33 11.95
CA ASN A 10 -10.91 -16.78 11.85
C ASN A 10 -9.92 -17.41 12.84
N ALA A 11 -10.06 -18.72 13.08
CA ALA A 11 -9.18 -19.46 14.00
C ALA A 11 -7.71 -19.44 13.55
N ASP A 12 -7.45 -19.40 12.24
CA ASP A 12 -6.11 -19.33 11.65
C ASP A 12 -5.49 -17.91 11.66
N GLY A 13 -6.20 -16.93 12.18
CA GLY A 13 -5.77 -15.54 12.26
C GLY A 13 -6.19 -14.68 11.08
N SER A 14 -6.72 -15.25 10.02
CA SER A 14 -7.18 -14.50 8.84
C SER A 14 -8.47 -13.73 9.09
N PHE A 15 -8.75 -12.80 8.16
CA PHE A 15 -10.03 -12.11 8.08
C PHE A 15 -10.71 -12.39 6.75
N PRO A 16 -12.03 -12.62 6.75
CA PRO A 16 -12.80 -12.72 5.52
C PRO A 16 -12.71 -11.42 4.71
N ARG A 17 -12.70 -11.57 3.38
CA ARG A 17 -12.53 -10.43 2.46
C ARG A 17 -13.82 -9.67 2.20
N LYS A 18 -14.94 -10.36 2.05
CA LYS A 18 -16.21 -9.73 1.67
C LYS A 18 -17.36 -10.17 2.59
N PHE A 19 -18.17 -9.20 2.94
CA PHE A 19 -19.37 -9.37 3.78
C PHE A 19 -20.57 -8.72 3.12
N ARG A 20 -21.75 -9.20 3.47
CA ARG A 20 -23.03 -8.49 3.27
C ARG A 20 -23.27 -7.51 4.41
N ASP A 21 -24.30 -6.70 4.28
CA ASP A 21 -24.69 -5.71 5.30
C ASP A 21 -25.06 -6.34 6.65
N ASP A 22 -25.53 -7.59 6.64
CA ASP A 22 -25.83 -8.39 7.84
C ASP A 22 -24.61 -9.14 8.41
N PHE A 23 -23.41 -8.83 7.91
CA PHE A 23 -22.13 -9.49 8.22
C PHE A 23 -22.04 -10.97 7.79
N THR A 24 -22.95 -11.46 6.94
CA THR A 24 -22.78 -12.75 6.32
C THR A 24 -21.54 -12.76 5.43
N ILE A 25 -20.66 -13.72 5.65
CA ILE A 25 -19.41 -13.84 4.89
C ILE A 25 -19.72 -14.33 3.48
N VAL A 26 -19.26 -13.57 2.48
CA VAL A 26 -19.39 -13.90 1.05
C VAL A 26 -18.10 -14.47 0.49
N ASP A 27 -16.96 -13.92 0.90
CA ASP A 27 -15.64 -14.36 0.48
C ASP A 27 -14.76 -14.59 1.73
N LYS A 28 -14.31 -15.82 1.89
CA LYS A 28 -13.50 -16.27 3.04
C LYS A 28 -12.00 -16.14 2.81
N SER A 29 -11.58 -15.73 1.60
CA SER A 29 -10.15 -15.59 1.31
C SER A 29 -9.50 -14.62 2.28
N GLY A 30 -8.31 -14.94 2.75
CA GLY A 30 -7.59 -14.16 3.76
C GLY A 30 -6.82 -12.96 3.21
N GLY A 31 -7.01 -12.57 1.95
CA GLY A 31 -6.23 -11.52 1.28
C GLY A 31 -6.31 -10.14 1.94
N SER A 32 -7.41 -9.83 2.62
CA SER A 32 -7.59 -8.58 3.36
C SER A 32 -6.97 -8.58 4.78
N THR A 33 -6.42 -9.71 5.23
CA THR A 33 -5.86 -9.83 6.58
C THR A 33 -4.76 -8.80 6.89
N PRO A 34 -3.86 -8.45 5.96
CA PRO A 34 -2.84 -7.44 6.23
C PRO A 34 -3.43 -6.10 6.69
N SER A 35 -4.46 -5.60 6.01
CA SER A 35 -5.09 -4.32 6.35
C SER A 35 -5.80 -4.34 7.70
N ALA A 36 -6.31 -5.49 8.14
CA ALA A 36 -6.96 -5.65 9.44
C ALA A 36 -5.97 -5.61 10.63
N THR A 37 -4.70 -5.89 10.40
CA THR A 37 -3.67 -5.88 11.45
C THR A 37 -3.41 -4.47 11.97
N LEU A 38 -3.41 -3.47 11.09
CA LEU A 38 -3.09 -2.08 11.44
C LEU A 38 -4.01 -1.52 12.53
N PRO A 39 -5.35 -1.52 12.34
CA PRO A 39 -6.27 -1.02 13.38
C PRO A 39 -6.17 -1.81 14.69
N LEU A 40 -5.88 -3.11 14.65
CA LEU A 40 -5.69 -3.91 15.86
C LEU A 40 -4.48 -3.43 16.68
N VAL A 41 -3.35 -3.14 16.04
CA VAL A 41 -2.16 -2.58 16.70
C VAL A 41 -2.44 -1.19 17.25
N LEU A 42 -3.09 -0.33 16.47
CA LEU A 42 -3.49 1.02 16.92
C LEU A 42 -4.49 0.95 18.08
N GLY A 43 -5.46 0.05 18.02
CA GLY A 43 -6.45 -0.19 19.07
C GLY A 43 -5.80 -0.65 20.35
N TYR A 44 -4.86 -1.59 20.29
CA TYR A 44 -4.07 -1.99 21.44
C TYR A 44 -3.34 -0.79 22.07
N LYS A 45 -2.68 0.01 21.25
CA LYS A 45 -1.93 1.16 21.73
C LYS A 45 -2.82 2.21 22.39
N TYR A 46 -4.00 2.46 21.82
CA TYR A 46 -4.93 3.47 22.30
C TYR A 46 -5.70 3.01 23.56
N PHE A 47 -6.32 1.82 23.48
CA PHE A 47 -7.21 1.32 24.54
C PHE A 47 -6.46 0.52 25.63
N LYS A 48 -5.19 0.14 25.39
CA LYS A 48 -4.41 -0.75 26.28
C LYS A 48 -5.02 -2.15 26.46
N ASP A 49 -5.93 -2.56 25.56
CA ASP A 49 -6.57 -3.87 25.61
C ASP A 49 -5.72 -4.91 24.89
N LYS A 50 -5.20 -5.86 25.68
CA LYS A 50 -4.31 -6.94 25.19
C LYS A 50 -4.99 -7.88 24.19
N ARG A 51 -6.33 -7.93 24.14
CA ARG A 51 -7.04 -8.75 23.15
C ARG A 51 -6.73 -8.32 21.73
N TYR A 52 -6.60 -7.01 21.48
CA TYR A 52 -6.25 -6.47 20.15
C TYR A 52 -4.82 -6.85 19.75
N LEU A 53 -3.85 -6.80 20.68
CA LEU A 53 -2.50 -7.25 20.40
C LEU A 53 -2.44 -8.76 20.12
N ALA A 54 -3.18 -9.57 20.91
CA ALA A 54 -3.25 -11.01 20.67
C ALA A 54 -3.85 -11.33 19.29
N SER A 55 -4.90 -10.59 18.89
CA SER A 55 -5.50 -10.68 17.56
C SER A 55 -4.51 -10.26 16.46
N ALA A 56 -3.80 -9.14 16.65
CA ALA A 56 -2.78 -8.68 15.69
C ALA A 56 -1.60 -9.69 15.52
N ARG A 57 -1.20 -10.35 16.59
CA ARG A 57 -0.19 -11.43 16.51
C ARG A 57 -0.69 -12.64 15.70
N LYS A 58 -1.96 -13.03 15.87
CA LYS A 58 -2.56 -14.09 15.05
C LYS A 58 -2.63 -13.70 13.58
N THR A 59 -2.94 -12.44 13.26
CA THR A 59 -2.86 -11.99 11.85
C THR A 59 -1.44 -12.11 11.33
N ALA A 60 -0.42 -11.76 12.11
CA ALA A 60 0.97 -11.86 11.67
C ALA A 60 1.40 -13.31 11.41
N GLU A 61 0.97 -14.26 12.23
CA GLU A 61 1.20 -15.70 12.00
C GLU A 61 0.59 -16.15 10.66
N TYR A 62 -0.64 -15.71 10.36
CA TYR A 62 -1.27 -15.96 9.07
C TYR A 62 -0.49 -15.31 7.91
N LEU A 63 -0.12 -14.02 8.05
CA LEU A 63 0.66 -13.29 7.05
C LEU A 63 1.98 -13.98 6.75
N GLU A 64 2.70 -14.39 7.77
CA GLU A 64 3.97 -15.10 7.61
C GLU A 64 3.79 -16.40 6.84
N LYS A 65 2.83 -17.22 7.26
CA LYS A 65 2.63 -18.57 6.72
C LYS A 65 2.04 -18.57 5.32
N GLU A 66 1.03 -17.74 5.08
CA GLU A 66 0.20 -17.83 3.87
C GLU A 66 0.60 -16.82 2.80
N LEU A 67 1.14 -15.64 3.19
CA LEU A 67 1.52 -14.61 2.24
C LEU A 67 3.05 -14.46 2.10
N ILE A 68 3.74 -14.12 3.20
CA ILE A 68 5.15 -13.70 3.12
C ILE A 68 6.08 -14.87 2.77
N SER A 69 5.89 -16.05 3.40
CA SER A 69 6.73 -17.22 3.13
C SER A 69 6.50 -17.82 1.74
N LYS A 70 5.32 -17.63 1.19
CA LYS A 70 4.94 -18.10 -0.16
C LYS A 70 5.21 -17.07 -1.24
N ALA A 71 5.43 -15.80 -0.86
CA ALA A 71 5.44 -14.64 -1.76
C ALA A 71 4.13 -14.56 -2.58
N ASP A 72 2.99 -14.80 -1.94
CA ASP A 72 1.65 -14.86 -2.52
C ASP A 72 0.77 -13.80 -1.85
N TYR A 73 0.70 -12.61 -2.45
CA TYR A 73 0.01 -11.44 -1.90
C TYR A 73 -1.23 -11.13 -2.72
N PHE A 74 -2.26 -11.88 -2.51
CA PHE A 74 -3.49 -11.85 -3.31
C PHE A 74 -4.60 -11.02 -2.69
N SER A 75 -5.42 -10.45 -3.56
CA SER A 75 -6.79 -10.00 -3.28
C SER A 75 -6.98 -9.10 -2.06
N SER A 76 -6.18 -8.04 -1.93
CA SER A 76 -6.37 -7.04 -0.88
C SER A 76 -7.61 -6.17 -1.12
N THR A 77 -7.91 -5.88 -2.37
CA THR A 77 -9.02 -5.03 -2.79
C THR A 77 -10.29 -5.82 -3.12
N LEU A 78 -11.39 -5.11 -3.40
CA LEU A 78 -12.67 -5.73 -3.74
C LEU A 78 -12.69 -6.31 -5.16
N ASP A 79 -11.93 -5.74 -6.05
CA ASP A 79 -11.96 -5.97 -7.50
C ASP A 79 -10.91 -6.98 -7.95
N ALA A 80 -9.70 -6.91 -7.43
CA ALA A 80 -8.64 -7.83 -7.81
C ALA A 80 -8.79 -9.19 -7.13
N ASN A 81 -8.71 -10.26 -7.90
CA ASN A 81 -8.68 -11.63 -7.40
C ASN A 81 -7.39 -12.33 -7.85
N CYS A 82 -6.28 -11.62 -7.74
CA CYS A 82 -4.96 -12.02 -8.20
C CYS A 82 -3.89 -11.41 -7.29
N GLU A 83 -2.63 -11.57 -7.64
CA GLU A 83 -1.51 -10.86 -7.03
C GLU A 83 -1.73 -9.34 -7.08
N ASP A 84 -1.53 -8.70 -5.95
CA ASP A 84 -1.94 -7.32 -5.70
C ASP A 84 -0.84 -6.57 -4.94
N LYS A 85 -0.43 -5.42 -5.51
CA LYS A 85 0.54 -4.53 -4.88
C LYS A 85 0.10 -4.13 -3.47
N GLU A 86 -1.17 -3.74 -3.31
CA GLU A 86 -1.68 -3.26 -2.03
C GLU A 86 -1.60 -4.32 -0.93
N ALA A 87 -1.86 -5.58 -1.26
CA ALA A 87 -1.70 -6.67 -0.31
C ALA A 87 -0.26 -6.76 0.23
N SER A 88 0.73 -6.58 -0.65
CA SER A 88 2.15 -6.60 -0.25
C SER A 88 2.55 -5.36 0.56
N LEU A 89 2.02 -4.18 0.20
CA LEU A 89 2.23 -2.94 0.96
C LEU A 89 1.65 -3.05 2.37
N TYR A 90 0.41 -3.55 2.50
CA TYR A 90 -0.23 -3.75 3.80
C TYR A 90 0.47 -4.82 4.62
N ALA A 91 0.96 -5.91 4.02
CA ALA A 91 1.70 -6.93 4.75
C ALA A 91 3.02 -6.37 5.34
N ALA A 92 3.75 -5.57 4.56
CA ALA A 92 4.94 -4.88 5.03
C ALA A 92 4.60 -3.88 6.15
N THR A 93 3.52 -3.10 6.01
CA THR A 93 3.11 -2.13 7.02
C THR A 93 2.61 -2.80 8.30
N ALA A 94 1.88 -3.92 8.18
CA ALA A 94 1.38 -4.68 9.31
C ALA A 94 2.50 -5.21 10.22
N THR A 95 3.50 -5.83 9.61
CA THR A 95 4.67 -6.36 10.32
C THR A 95 5.57 -5.23 10.84
N TYR A 96 5.69 -4.12 10.13
CA TYR A 96 6.33 -2.89 10.61
C TYR A 96 5.65 -2.35 11.88
N TYR A 97 4.32 -2.25 11.93
CA TYR A 97 3.60 -1.81 13.11
C TYR A 97 3.86 -2.71 14.32
N LEU A 98 3.87 -4.02 14.12
CA LEU A 98 4.20 -4.97 15.17
C LEU A 98 5.65 -4.82 15.64
N SER A 99 6.59 -4.60 14.73
CA SER A 99 7.99 -4.36 15.11
C SER A 99 8.16 -3.09 15.97
N LEU A 100 7.37 -2.04 15.71
CA LEU A 100 7.44 -0.80 16.48
C LEU A 100 6.99 -0.95 17.94
N ILE A 101 6.14 -1.92 18.25
CA ILE A 101 5.56 -2.12 19.59
C ILE A 101 6.14 -3.32 20.33
N THR A 102 7.02 -4.09 19.71
CA THR A 102 7.68 -5.28 20.28
C THR A 102 9.15 -5.02 20.57
N LYS A 103 9.82 -5.96 21.24
CA LYS A 103 11.24 -5.84 21.62
C LYS A 103 11.95 -7.18 21.48
N GLY A 104 13.28 -7.16 21.45
CA GLY A 104 14.12 -8.36 21.45
C GLY A 104 13.87 -9.24 20.22
N GLU A 105 13.76 -10.54 20.42
CA GLU A 105 13.57 -11.50 19.33
C GLU A 105 12.25 -11.30 18.57
N GLU A 106 11.18 -10.91 19.26
CA GLU A 106 9.89 -10.62 18.61
C GLU A 106 9.99 -9.42 17.67
N HIS A 107 10.67 -8.35 18.10
CA HIS A 107 10.95 -7.19 17.23
C HIS A 107 11.74 -7.62 15.98
N LYS A 108 12.82 -8.37 16.18
CA LYS A 108 13.67 -8.86 15.08
C LYS A 108 12.87 -9.73 14.12
N HIS A 109 12.06 -10.63 14.62
CA HIS A 109 11.18 -11.48 13.81
C HIS A 109 10.27 -10.66 12.90
N TYR A 110 9.54 -9.69 13.47
CA TYR A 110 8.67 -8.82 12.66
C TYR A 110 9.45 -7.90 11.73
N ALA A 111 10.64 -7.45 12.11
CA ALA A 111 11.50 -6.66 11.24
C ALA A 111 11.95 -7.47 10.01
N ASP A 112 12.33 -8.74 10.20
CA ASP A 112 12.70 -9.63 9.11
C ASP A 112 11.51 -9.93 8.18
N LEU A 113 10.31 -10.11 8.71
CA LEU A 113 9.08 -10.24 7.92
C LEU A 113 8.77 -8.97 7.13
N THR A 114 8.91 -7.81 7.77
CA THR A 114 8.74 -6.50 7.12
C THR A 114 9.69 -6.37 5.93
N LYS A 115 10.95 -6.73 6.12
CA LYS A 115 11.97 -6.69 5.06
C LYS A 115 11.58 -7.60 3.89
N LYS A 116 11.18 -8.84 4.15
CA LYS A 116 10.74 -9.78 3.10
C LYS A 116 9.55 -9.23 2.31
N ALA A 117 8.50 -8.78 3.00
CA ALA A 117 7.31 -8.23 2.35
C ALA A 117 7.64 -6.95 1.56
N ALA A 118 8.47 -6.06 2.10
CA ALA A 118 8.89 -4.84 1.42
C ALA A 118 9.70 -5.12 0.15
N TYR A 119 10.59 -6.11 0.15
CA TYR A 119 11.32 -6.49 -1.05
C TYR A 119 10.41 -7.05 -2.15
N PHE A 120 9.38 -7.82 -1.79
CA PHE A 120 8.37 -8.21 -2.75
C PHE A 120 7.59 -6.99 -3.28
N ALA A 121 7.13 -6.14 -2.38
CA ALA A 121 6.39 -4.93 -2.75
C ALA A 121 7.17 -4.02 -3.71
N LEU A 122 8.51 -3.94 -3.57
CA LEU A 122 9.36 -3.21 -4.48
C LEU A 122 9.35 -3.75 -5.92
N SER A 123 8.98 -5.01 -6.14
CA SER A 123 8.87 -5.59 -7.49
C SER A 123 7.76 -4.97 -8.33
N TRP A 124 6.78 -4.33 -7.70
CA TRP A 124 5.71 -3.61 -8.37
C TRP A 124 6.12 -2.23 -8.88
N TYR A 125 7.25 -1.69 -8.41
CA TYR A 125 7.68 -0.32 -8.71
C TYR A 125 8.69 -0.26 -9.86
N TYR A 126 8.53 0.73 -10.71
CA TYR A 126 9.53 1.03 -11.73
C TYR A 126 10.77 1.65 -11.10
N LEU A 127 11.92 1.01 -11.35
CA LEU A 127 13.24 1.52 -10.95
C LEU A 127 13.90 2.39 -12.04
N TRP A 128 13.30 2.43 -13.22
CA TRP A 128 13.75 3.21 -14.37
C TRP A 128 12.56 3.89 -15.05
N ASP A 129 12.85 4.85 -15.92
CA ASP A 129 11.82 5.50 -16.70
C ASP A 129 11.49 4.65 -17.94
N VAL A 130 10.24 4.25 -18.04
CA VAL A 130 9.72 3.58 -19.24
C VAL A 130 9.54 4.63 -20.33
N PRO A 131 10.10 4.45 -21.54
CA PRO A 131 9.90 5.38 -22.62
C PRO A 131 8.45 5.32 -23.14
N PHE A 132 7.86 6.47 -23.38
CA PHE A 132 6.56 6.57 -23.99
C PHE A 132 6.71 6.69 -25.52
N ALA A 133 5.80 6.05 -26.27
CA ALA A 133 5.74 6.21 -27.71
C ALA A 133 5.32 7.65 -28.08
N PRO A 134 5.74 8.17 -29.25
CA PRO A 134 5.30 9.48 -29.72
C PRO A 134 3.77 9.59 -29.79
N GLY A 135 3.22 10.70 -29.31
CA GLY A 135 1.78 10.95 -29.24
C GLY A 135 1.07 10.29 -28.06
N GLN A 136 1.80 9.64 -27.16
CA GLN A 136 1.30 9.20 -25.86
C GLN A 136 1.16 10.43 -24.93
N MET A 137 0.00 10.60 -24.31
CA MET A 137 -0.29 11.78 -23.49
C MET A 137 0.72 11.97 -22.35
N LEU A 138 1.09 10.89 -21.67
CA LEU A 138 2.06 10.95 -20.57
C LEU A 138 3.47 11.27 -21.06
N GLY A 139 3.84 10.78 -22.23
CA GLY A 139 5.10 11.13 -22.90
C GLY A 139 5.14 12.60 -23.33
N ASP A 140 4.03 13.10 -23.85
CA ASP A 140 3.93 14.49 -24.33
C ASP A 140 4.05 15.50 -23.18
N ILE A 141 3.63 15.14 -21.96
CA ILE A 141 3.84 15.94 -20.74
C ILE A 141 5.18 15.65 -20.03
N GLY A 142 5.98 14.74 -20.58
CA GLY A 142 7.30 14.41 -20.03
C GLY A 142 7.29 13.61 -18.75
N MET A 143 6.22 12.86 -18.47
CA MET A 143 6.13 12.06 -17.25
C MET A 143 7.25 11.01 -17.16
N LYS A 144 7.76 10.81 -15.97
CA LYS A 144 8.74 9.78 -15.61
C LYS A 144 8.07 8.70 -14.76
N THR A 145 8.25 7.43 -15.12
CA THR A 145 7.60 6.30 -14.44
C THR A 145 8.33 5.81 -13.21
N ARG A 146 9.60 6.14 -13.05
CA ARG A 146 10.40 5.73 -11.89
C ARG A 146 9.72 6.14 -10.58
N GLY A 147 9.58 5.20 -9.65
CA GLY A 147 8.90 5.43 -8.38
C GLY A 147 7.39 5.27 -8.41
N TRP A 148 6.81 5.01 -9.58
CA TRP A 148 5.42 4.59 -9.70
C TRP A 148 5.29 3.07 -9.61
N GLY A 149 4.17 2.56 -9.11
CA GLY A 149 3.91 1.13 -8.99
C GLY A 149 2.67 0.70 -9.74
N ASN A 150 2.73 -0.48 -10.37
CA ASN A 150 1.54 -1.14 -10.91
C ASN A 150 0.61 -1.59 -9.79
N VAL A 151 -0.68 -1.59 -10.06
CA VAL A 151 -1.71 -1.94 -9.07
C VAL A 151 -1.76 -3.44 -8.80
N SER A 152 -1.92 -4.24 -9.85
CA SER A 152 -2.06 -5.70 -9.75
C SER A 152 -1.75 -6.38 -11.08
N VAL A 153 -1.82 -7.71 -11.10
CA VAL A 153 -1.70 -8.48 -12.34
C VAL A 153 -2.87 -8.24 -13.29
N GLU A 154 -4.07 -8.02 -12.75
CA GLU A 154 -5.27 -7.73 -13.57
C GLU A 154 -5.31 -6.27 -14.02
N ASN A 155 -4.79 -5.35 -13.21
CA ASN A 155 -4.84 -3.92 -13.45
C ASN A 155 -3.44 -3.36 -13.72
N ASN A 156 -3.09 -3.20 -14.98
CA ASN A 156 -1.76 -2.77 -15.42
C ASN A 156 -1.49 -1.27 -15.29
N HIS A 157 -2.44 -0.49 -14.82
CA HIS A 157 -2.22 0.92 -14.59
C HIS A 157 -1.32 1.17 -13.38
N ILE A 158 -0.72 2.33 -13.34
CA ILE A 158 0.01 2.82 -12.19
C ILE A 158 -0.86 3.76 -11.36
N ASP A 159 -0.60 3.85 -10.07
CA ASP A 159 -1.41 4.63 -9.16
C ASP A 159 -0.61 5.36 -8.06
N VAL A 160 -1.32 6.18 -7.30
CA VAL A 160 -0.79 6.94 -6.17
C VAL A 160 -0.73 6.13 -4.86
N PHE A 161 -1.26 4.91 -4.84
CA PHE A 161 -1.35 4.15 -3.59
C PHE A 161 0.00 3.62 -3.16
N VAL A 162 0.64 4.39 -2.32
CA VAL A 162 1.90 4.10 -1.64
C VAL A 162 1.63 3.79 -0.18
N PHE A 163 0.51 4.31 0.38
CA PHE A 163 0.19 4.24 1.81
C PHE A 163 1.40 4.63 2.66
N GLU A 164 1.66 3.93 3.74
CA GLU A 164 2.83 4.16 4.60
C GLU A 164 4.10 3.46 4.12
N PHE A 165 4.12 2.91 2.90
CA PHE A 165 5.25 2.12 2.42
C PHE A 165 6.56 2.93 2.34
N ALA A 166 6.50 4.21 2.02
CA ALA A 166 7.69 5.07 2.07
C ALA A 166 8.28 5.17 3.49
N ASP A 167 7.44 5.17 4.53
CA ASP A 167 7.88 5.13 5.92
C ASP A 167 8.49 3.78 6.29
N VAL A 168 7.89 2.68 5.82
CA VAL A 168 8.46 1.33 5.95
C VAL A 168 9.86 1.28 5.34
N LEU A 169 10.05 1.81 4.13
CA LEU A 169 11.36 1.85 3.48
C LEU A 169 12.39 2.69 4.26
N ARG A 170 12.00 3.87 4.74
CA ARG A 170 12.87 4.74 5.56
C ARG A 170 13.24 4.07 6.88
N TRP A 171 12.29 3.36 7.49
CA TRP A 171 12.54 2.62 8.72
C TRP A 171 13.48 1.43 8.48
N LEU A 172 13.23 0.60 7.46
CA LEU A 172 14.10 -0.52 7.08
C LEU A 172 15.52 -0.05 6.73
N SER A 173 15.64 1.11 6.07
CA SER A 173 16.94 1.72 5.78
C SER A 173 17.77 1.93 7.04
N LYS A 174 17.15 2.40 8.12
CA LYS A 174 17.80 2.61 9.42
C LYS A 174 18.10 1.29 10.13
N GLU A 175 17.11 0.40 10.17
CA GLU A 175 17.17 -0.88 10.89
C GLU A 175 18.27 -1.79 10.32
N TYR A 176 18.38 -1.87 8.99
CA TYR A 176 19.33 -2.75 8.30
C TYR A 176 20.53 -2.00 7.68
N LYS A 177 20.65 -0.70 7.87
CA LYS A 177 21.70 0.16 7.28
C LYS A 177 21.77 0.06 5.75
N GLU A 178 20.62 0.04 5.10
CA GLU A 178 20.47 -0.06 3.65
C GLU A 178 19.95 1.26 3.06
N ASN A 179 20.84 2.22 2.84
CA ASN A 179 20.49 3.58 2.39
C ASN A 179 19.65 3.62 1.10
N ARG A 180 19.85 2.65 0.18
CA ARG A 180 19.09 2.56 -1.06
C ARG A 180 17.57 2.49 -0.85
N LEU A 181 17.11 2.01 0.32
CA LEU A 181 15.67 1.95 0.63
C LEU A 181 15.12 3.35 0.93
N SER A 182 15.84 4.15 1.72
CA SER A 182 15.45 5.55 1.94
C SER A 182 15.56 6.39 0.67
N ASP A 183 16.59 6.15 -0.15
CA ASP A 183 16.76 6.85 -1.43
C ASP A 183 15.59 6.57 -2.36
N PHE A 184 15.12 5.32 -2.40
CA PHE A 184 13.97 4.97 -3.21
C PHE A 184 12.64 5.53 -2.65
N ALA A 185 12.49 5.64 -1.33
CA ALA A 185 11.36 6.35 -0.74
C ALA A 185 11.31 7.82 -1.18
N GLU A 186 12.46 8.49 -1.33
CA GLU A 186 12.52 9.85 -1.88
C GLU A 186 12.20 9.90 -3.38
N VAL A 187 12.60 8.87 -4.14
CA VAL A 187 12.19 8.73 -5.55
C VAL A 187 10.67 8.63 -5.66
N ILE A 188 10.02 7.76 -4.88
CA ILE A 188 8.56 7.64 -4.84
C ILE A 188 7.93 8.99 -4.51
N SER A 189 8.36 9.62 -3.43
CA SER A 189 7.81 10.91 -2.99
C SER A 189 7.96 12.01 -4.05
N THR A 190 9.07 12.04 -4.76
CA THR A 190 9.30 13.01 -5.83
C THR A 190 8.42 12.72 -7.04
N SER A 191 8.30 11.44 -7.42
CA SER A 191 7.54 11.02 -8.60
C SER A 191 6.05 11.30 -8.48
N MET A 192 5.48 11.14 -7.29
CA MET A 192 4.06 11.44 -7.06
C MET A 192 3.71 12.93 -7.24
N ARG A 193 4.69 13.84 -7.23
CA ARG A 193 4.44 15.26 -7.48
C ARG A 193 4.16 15.59 -8.95
N GLN A 194 4.54 14.71 -9.87
CA GLN A 194 4.44 14.98 -11.31
C GLN A 194 3.01 15.25 -11.79
N LEU A 195 2.02 14.65 -11.14
CA LEU A 195 0.62 14.78 -11.51
C LEU A 195 -0.19 15.65 -10.55
N LEU A 196 0.48 16.42 -9.66
CA LEU A 196 -0.22 17.39 -8.82
C LEU A 196 -0.76 18.52 -9.69
N PRO A 197 -2.09 18.71 -9.77
CA PRO A 197 -2.67 19.76 -10.57
C PRO A 197 -2.37 21.14 -9.96
N HIS A 198 -1.82 22.02 -10.78
CA HIS A 198 -1.60 23.43 -10.41
C HIS A 198 -1.83 24.32 -11.64
N GLU A 199 -1.93 25.63 -11.42
CA GLU A 199 -2.08 26.59 -12.52
C GLU A 199 -0.95 26.40 -13.54
N GLY A 200 -1.31 26.25 -14.79
CA GLY A 200 -0.39 25.95 -15.90
C GLY A 200 -0.06 24.46 -16.09
N HIS A 201 -0.48 23.57 -15.18
CA HIS A 201 -0.29 22.14 -15.30
C HIS A 201 -1.51 21.36 -14.79
N MET A 202 -2.59 21.43 -15.56
CA MET A 202 -3.86 20.80 -15.19
C MET A 202 -4.06 19.42 -15.81
N CYS A 203 -3.08 18.90 -16.52
CA CYS A 203 -3.14 17.58 -17.16
C CYS A 203 -4.39 17.36 -18.03
N GLY A 204 -5.00 18.42 -18.51
CA GLY A 204 -6.17 18.44 -19.38
C GLY A 204 -7.54 18.23 -18.71
N ILE A 205 -7.59 17.70 -17.49
CA ILE A 205 -8.85 17.25 -16.86
C ILE A 205 -8.95 17.57 -15.36
N ALA A 206 -7.85 17.95 -14.72
CA ALA A 206 -7.78 18.11 -13.28
C ALA A 206 -8.29 19.47 -12.79
N LYS A 207 -8.61 19.52 -11.51
CA LYS A 207 -8.78 20.76 -10.72
C LYS A 207 -7.72 20.80 -9.63
N VAL A 208 -7.28 21.99 -9.26
CA VAL A 208 -6.40 22.17 -8.11
C VAL A 208 -7.02 21.53 -6.87
N GLY A 209 -6.22 20.76 -6.12
CA GLY A 209 -6.68 20.01 -4.96
C GLY A 209 -7.24 18.61 -5.25
N TYR A 210 -7.23 18.18 -6.52
CA TYR A 210 -7.60 16.83 -6.94
C TYR A 210 -6.37 16.05 -7.38
N TYR A 211 -6.45 14.73 -7.41
CA TYR A 211 -5.38 13.88 -7.89
C TYR A 211 -5.97 12.67 -8.63
N PRO A 212 -5.40 12.25 -9.76
CA PRO A 212 -5.93 11.11 -10.51
C PRO A 212 -5.74 9.81 -9.73
N GLU A 213 -6.77 8.99 -9.74
CA GLU A 213 -6.73 7.67 -9.11
C GLU A 213 -5.89 6.69 -9.93
N VAL A 214 -6.17 6.63 -11.22
CA VAL A 214 -5.60 5.69 -12.17
C VAL A 214 -4.83 6.44 -13.24
N VAL A 215 -3.63 5.96 -13.55
CA VAL A 215 -2.77 6.50 -14.60
C VAL A 215 -2.44 5.40 -15.59
N GLN A 216 -3.03 5.49 -16.76
CA GLN A 216 -2.81 4.58 -17.88
C GLN A 216 -1.49 4.94 -18.58
N HIS A 217 -0.49 4.07 -18.52
CA HIS A 217 0.87 4.42 -18.91
C HIS A 217 1.36 3.69 -20.18
N THR A 218 0.57 2.76 -20.71
CA THR A 218 0.91 2.01 -21.93
C THR A 218 -0.23 1.99 -22.94
N ASN A 219 0.03 1.52 -24.17
CA ASN A 219 -1.01 1.27 -25.17
C ASN A 219 -1.97 0.13 -24.75
N TRP A 220 -1.56 -0.72 -23.84
CA TRP A 220 -2.36 -1.82 -23.30
C TRP A 220 -3.36 -1.32 -22.26
N ASP A 221 -3.03 -0.24 -21.60
CA ASP A 221 -3.93 0.45 -20.69
C ASP A 221 -4.86 1.30 -21.53
N TYR A 222 -5.83 0.67 -22.14
CA TYR A 222 -6.72 1.30 -23.10
C TYR A 222 -7.34 2.58 -22.57
N GLY A 223 -6.62 3.66 -22.72
CA GLY A 223 -7.20 4.97 -22.57
C GLY A 223 -8.35 5.14 -23.55
N LYS A 224 -9.31 5.99 -23.20
CA LYS A 224 -10.45 6.34 -24.06
C LYS A 224 -10.06 6.69 -25.50
N ASN A 225 -8.83 7.10 -25.70
CA ASN A 225 -8.27 7.52 -26.99
C ASN A 225 -7.13 6.62 -27.49
N GLY A 226 -6.82 5.50 -26.82
CA GLY A 226 -5.71 4.61 -27.17
C GLY A 226 -4.30 5.20 -26.98
N LYS A 227 -4.16 6.32 -26.28
CA LYS A 227 -2.90 7.06 -26.10
C LYS A 227 -2.36 7.09 -24.67
N GLY A 228 -2.94 6.31 -23.77
CA GLY A 228 -2.75 6.48 -22.35
C GLY A 228 -3.47 7.74 -21.83
N TYR A 229 -3.96 7.72 -20.61
CA TYR A 229 -4.67 8.85 -20.03
C TYR A 229 -4.66 8.78 -18.51
N TYR A 230 -4.98 9.90 -17.88
CA TYR A 230 -5.37 9.90 -16.48
C TYR A 230 -6.80 9.42 -16.35
N ASN A 231 -7.12 8.82 -15.23
CA ASN A 231 -8.50 8.63 -14.86
C ASN A 231 -9.16 10.00 -14.74
N ASP A 232 -10.26 10.22 -15.46
CA ASP A 232 -11.08 11.42 -15.37
C ASP A 232 -11.92 11.46 -14.06
N ILE A 233 -11.88 10.38 -13.30
CA ILE A 233 -12.41 10.32 -11.93
C ILE A 233 -11.31 10.73 -10.97
N PHE A 234 -11.47 11.91 -10.41
CA PHE A 234 -10.62 12.36 -9.33
C PHE A 234 -11.31 12.06 -8.01
N ALA A 235 -10.73 11.19 -7.22
CA ALA A 235 -11.22 10.81 -5.91
C ALA A 235 -10.53 11.66 -4.83
N PRO A 236 -10.96 12.90 -4.54
CA PRO A 236 -10.24 13.78 -3.63
C PRO A 236 -10.13 13.22 -2.21
N GLY A 237 -10.99 12.29 -1.84
CA GLY A 237 -10.95 11.65 -0.54
C GLY A 237 -9.70 10.80 -0.36
N TRP A 238 -9.62 9.68 -1.03
CA TRP A 238 -8.59 8.67 -0.77
C TRP A 238 -7.28 8.91 -1.53
N THR A 239 -7.31 9.43 -2.76
CA THR A 239 -6.08 9.74 -3.51
C THR A 239 -5.29 10.87 -2.86
N VAL A 240 -5.98 11.91 -2.39
CA VAL A 240 -5.35 13.01 -1.65
C VAL A 240 -4.90 12.54 -0.26
N ALA A 241 -5.65 11.63 0.38
CA ALA A 241 -5.23 11.02 1.64
C ALA A 241 -3.93 10.23 1.49
N SER A 242 -3.77 9.44 0.41
CA SER A 242 -2.52 8.72 0.10
C SER A 242 -1.33 9.67 -0.08
N LEU A 243 -1.53 10.79 -0.77
CA LEU A 243 -0.50 11.82 -0.88
C LEU A 243 -0.18 12.44 0.48
N TRP A 244 -1.18 12.72 1.28
CA TRP A 244 -0.95 13.27 2.61
C TRP A 244 -0.13 12.30 3.47
N GLU A 245 -0.45 11.02 3.47
CA GLU A 245 0.35 10.00 4.16
C GLU A 245 1.80 10.04 3.72
N LEU A 246 2.03 10.06 2.42
CA LEU A 246 3.37 10.12 1.84
C LEU A 246 4.18 11.36 2.27
N TYR A 247 3.51 12.53 2.38
CA TYR A 247 4.16 13.81 2.72
C TYR A 247 4.09 14.18 4.21
N THR A 248 3.55 13.32 5.06
CA THR A 248 3.57 13.46 6.51
C THR A 248 4.23 12.25 7.18
N PRO A 249 5.54 12.03 6.94
CA PRO A 249 6.23 10.81 7.36
C PRO A 249 6.29 10.65 8.88
N GLY A 250 6.38 9.39 9.33
CA GLY A 250 6.63 9.04 10.73
C GLY A 250 5.43 9.15 11.66
N ARG A 251 4.20 9.26 11.15
CA ARG A 251 2.98 9.37 11.98
C ARG A 251 2.77 8.13 12.85
N ALA A 252 2.79 6.95 12.23
CA ALA A 252 2.62 5.68 12.94
C ALA A 252 3.74 5.46 13.94
N GLU A 253 4.98 5.68 13.56
CA GLU A 253 6.15 5.56 14.43
C GLU A 253 6.04 6.49 15.65
N THR A 254 5.66 7.75 15.42
CA THR A 254 5.46 8.73 16.50
C THR A 254 4.37 8.32 17.48
N PHE A 255 3.28 7.74 16.99
CA PHE A 255 2.17 7.29 17.83
C PHE A 255 2.49 5.98 18.58
N LEU A 256 3.08 5.01 17.89
CA LEU A 256 3.30 3.67 18.42
C LEU A 256 4.47 3.58 19.40
N LYS A 257 5.50 4.42 19.26
CA LYS A 257 6.64 4.45 20.19
C LYS A 257 6.43 5.26 21.46
N LYS A 258 5.42 6.12 21.51
CA LYS A 258 5.01 6.82 22.75
C LYS A 258 4.30 5.89 23.71
#